data_e5790db29f66ef232218543eb92100b5
#
_entry.id   e5790db29f66ef232218543eb92100b5
#
_cell.length_a   1.000
_cell.length_b   1.000
_cell.length_c   1.000
_cell.angle_alpha   90.00
_cell.angle_beta   90.00
_cell.angle_gamma   90.00
#
_symmetry.space_group_name_H-M   'P 1'
#
loop_
_entity.id
_entity.type
_entity.pdbx_description
1 polymer ?
#
loop_
_entity_poly.entity_id
_entity_poly.type
_entity_poly.pdbx_seq_one_letter_code
_entity_poly.pdbx_strand_id
1 'polypeptide(L)'
;KTTSLAGQALVEASDCLRCHGMDRRYVGPSFRQIAARYQDRPDAAAYLARKIREGSVGEWGRTVMPRHPQVTEVQAHVMALWVLSLPIAKGGKAAAPQ
;
A
#
# COMPACT_ATOMS: atom_id res chain seq x y z
N LYS A 1 -2.89 14.55 9.22
CA LYS A 1 -3.78 15.06 8.16
C LYS A 1 -3.01 15.51 6.97
N THR A 2 -2.07 16.43 7.18
CA THR A 2 -1.24 16.89 6.08
C THR A 2 -0.47 15.74 5.46
N THR A 3 0.06 14.86 6.30
CA THR A 3 0.79 13.69 5.83
C THR A 3 -0.12 12.78 5.00
N SER A 4 -1.37 12.59 5.46
CA SER A 4 -2.31 11.76 4.72
C SER A 4 -2.62 12.33 3.35
N LEU A 5 -2.83 13.65 3.27
CA LEU A 5 -3.13 14.28 1.99
C LEU A 5 -1.92 14.20 1.05
N ALA A 6 -0.73 14.43 1.59
CA ALA A 6 0.48 14.31 0.79
C ALA A 6 0.69 12.89 0.30
N GLY A 7 0.41 11.91 1.15
CA GLY A 7 0.52 10.51 0.76
C GLY A 7 -0.41 10.16 -0.38
N GLN A 8 -1.66 10.60 -0.27
CA GLN A 8 -2.64 10.35 -1.32
C GLN A 8 -2.19 10.95 -2.65
N ALA A 9 -1.71 12.20 -2.63
CA ALA A 9 -1.27 12.86 -3.84
C ALA A 9 -0.11 12.12 -4.49
N LEU A 10 0.83 11.63 -3.68
CA LEU A 10 1.97 10.88 -4.19
C LEU A 10 1.51 9.57 -4.82
N VAL A 11 0.58 8.88 -4.19
CA VAL A 11 0.04 7.63 -4.73
C VAL A 11 -0.64 7.88 -6.06
N GLU A 12 -1.44 8.95 -6.14
CA GLU A 12 -2.16 9.26 -7.37
C GLU A 12 -1.22 9.67 -8.49
N ALA A 13 -0.09 10.28 -8.15
CA ALA A 13 0.89 10.69 -9.16
C ALA A 13 1.79 9.56 -9.62
N SER A 14 1.78 8.44 -8.90
CA SER A 14 2.59 7.28 -9.25
C SER A 14 1.71 6.25 -9.97
N ASP A 15 2.27 5.13 -10.33
CA ASP A 15 1.54 4.11 -11.08
C ASP A 15 0.71 3.18 -10.22
N CYS A 16 0.55 3.51 -8.95
CA CYS A 16 -0.10 2.62 -7.98
C CYS A 16 -1.52 2.26 -8.39
N LEU A 17 -2.27 3.25 -8.90
CA LEU A 17 -3.66 3.04 -9.24
C LEU A 17 -3.88 2.15 -10.45
N ARG A 18 -2.83 1.84 -11.18
CA ARG A 18 -2.94 0.90 -12.29
C ARG A 18 -3.15 -0.52 -11.80
N CYS A 19 -2.67 -0.82 -10.60
CA CYS A 19 -2.73 -2.16 -10.05
C CYS A 19 -3.52 -2.27 -8.76
N HIS A 20 -3.66 -1.17 -8.03
CA HIS A 20 -4.33 -1.15 -6.73
C HIS A 20 -5.57 -0.25 -6.80
N GLY A 21 -6.70 -0.77 -6.37
CA GLY A 21 -7.87 0.06 -6.17
C GLY A 21 -8.00 0.44 -4.71
N MET A 22 -8.93 1.34 -4.41
CA MET A 22 -9.21 1.68 -3.01
C MET A 22 -9.85 0.51 -2.29
N ASP A 23 -10.89 -0.06 -2.89
CA ASP A 23 -11.65 -1.14 -2.27
C ASP A 23 -11.61 -2.41 -3.08
N ARG A 24 -11.21 -2.35 -4.32
CA ARG A 24 -11.24 -3.49 -5.23
C ARG A 24 -9.83 -3.94 -5.55
N ARG A 25 -9.68 -5.24 -5.60
CA ARG A 25 -8.44 -5.81 -6.09
C ARG A 25 -8.42 -5.74 -7.61
N TYR A 26 -7.31 -5.27 -8.15
CA TYR A 26 -7.04 -5.35 -9.57
C TYR A 26 -5.91 -6.36 -9.78
N VAL A 27 -4.76 -5.89 -10.21
CA VAL A 27 -3.57 -6.71 -10.30
C VAL A 27 -3.06 -7.01 -8.89
N GLY A 28 -2.96 -5.98 -8.06
CA GLY A 28 -2.56 -6.13 -6.67
C GLY A 28 -3.74 -5.98 -5.72
N PRO A 29 -3.52 -6.14 -4.42
CA PRO A 29 -4.60 -5.99 -3.43
C PRO A 29 -5.09 -4.54 -3.40
N SER A 30 -6.31 -4.35 -2.92
CA SER A 30 -6.80 -3.00 -2.72
C SER A 30 -6.03 -2.33 -1.59
N PHE A 31 -6.04 -1.00 -1.56
CA PHE A 31 -5.38 -0.28 -0.49
C PHE A 31 -5.99 -0.61 0.87
N ARG A 32 -7.30 -0.81 0.94
CA ARG A 32 -7.94 -1.17 2.21
C ARG A 32 -7.56 -2.58 2.66
N GLN A 33 -7.35 -3.49 1.74
CA GLN A 33 -6.84 -4.82 2.09
C GLN A 33 -5.44 -4.73 2.67
N ILE A 34 -4.61 -3.89 2.09
CA ILE A 34 -3.26 -3.68 2.61
C ILE A 34 -3.31 -3.09 4.01
N ALA A 35 -4.15 -2.07 4.20
CA ALA A 35 -4.30 -1.46 5.51
C ALA A 35 -4.74 -2.48 6.55
N ALA A 36 -5.76 -3.28 6.21
CA ALA A 36 -6.28 -4.27 7.15
C ALA A 36 -5.23 -5.31 7.53
N ARG A 37 -4.43 -5.73 6.56
CA ARG A 37 -3.45 -6.79 6.80
C ARG A 37 -2.28 -6.32 7.66
N TYR A 38 -1.86 -5.07 7.49
CA TYR A 38 -0.61 -4.62 8.08
C TYR A 38 -0.75 -3.60 9.20
N GLN A 39 -1.96 -3.09 9.47
CA GLN A 39 -2.09 -1.97 10.41
C GLN A 39 -1.63 -2.28 11.83
N ASP A 40 -1.66 -3.55 12.23
CA ASP A 40 -1.23 -3.94 13.57
C ASP A 40 0.25 -4.30 13.64
N ARG A 41 0.93 -4.27 12.53
CA ARG A 41 2.35 -4.61 12.49
C ARG A 41 3.17 -3.41 12.96
N PRO A 42 4.06 -3.58 13.95
CA PRO A 42 4.79 -2.42 14.50
C PRO A 42 5.63 -1.67 13.49
N ASP A 43 6.16 -2.36 12.49
CA ASP A 43 7.01 -1.74 11.48
C ASP A 43 6.30 -1.55 10.16
N ALA A 44 4.97 -1.47 10.18
CA ALA A 44 4.17 -1.49 8.96
C ALA A 44 4.59 -0.41 7.95
N ALA A 45 4.74 0.83 8.41
CA ALA A 45 5.06 1.92 7.50
C ALA A 45 6.42 1.70 6.82
N ALA A 46 7.42 1.30 7.58
CA ALA A 46 8.74 1.04 7.02
C ALA A 46 8.70 -0.16 6.07
N TYR A 47 7.96 -1.20 6.46
CA TYR A 47 7.83 -2.39 5.63
C TYR A 47 7.19 -2.05 4.28
N LEU A 48 6.07 -1.33 4.32
CA LEU A 48 5.37 -0.98 3.09
C LEU A 48 6.17 -0.01 2.24
N ALA A 49 6.86 0.94 2.86
CA ALA A 49 7.72 1.86 2.12
C ALA A 49 8.80 1.11 1.35
N ARG A 50 9.38 0.09 1.98
CA ARG A 50 10.38 -0.72 1.30
C ARG A 50 9.77 -1.47 0.12
N LYS A 51 8.55 -2.00 0.29
CA LYS A 51 7.88 -2.70 -0.79
C LYS A 51 7.56 -1.78 -1.97
N ILE A 52 7.23 -0.54 -1.70
CA ILE A 52 7.01 0.44 -2.76
C ILE A 52 8.28 0.64 -3.57
N ARG A 53 9.39 0.82 -2.88
CA ARG A 53 10.65 1.12 -3.57
C ARG A 53 11.28 -0.09 -4.23
N GLU A 54 11.22 -1.24 -3.57
CA GLU A 54 11.91 -2.44 -4.04
C GLU A 54 11.03 -3.40 -4.81
N GLY A 55 9.72 -3.21 -4.69
CA GLY A 55 8.78 -4.15 -5.27
C GLY A 55 8.66 -5.41 -4.44
N SER A 56 7.87 -6.33 -4.90
CA SER A 56 7.72 -7.61 -4.22
C SER A 56 7.10 -8.62 -5.15
N VAL A 57 7.24 -9.88 -4.77
CA VAL A 57 6.57 -10.97 -5.44
C VAL A 57 6.23 -12.00 -4.36
N GLY A 58 5.06 -12.60 -4.48
CA GLY A 58 4.66 -13.65 -3.54
C GLY A 58 3.97 -13.19 -2.28
N GLU A 59 3.89 -11.89 -2.05
CA GLU A 59 3.23 -11.37 -0.84
C GLU A 59 1.71 -11.55 -0.91
N TRP A 60 1.16 -11.42 -2.11
CA TRP A 60 -0.27 -11.52 -2.35
C TRP A 60 -0.54 -12.43 -3.54
N GLY A 61 0.04 -13.62 -3.51
CA GLY A 61 -0.08 -14.56 -4.59
C GLY A 61 1.10 -14.44 -5.54
N ARG A 62 0.86 -14.68 -6.81
CA ARG A 62 1.95 -14.74 -7.79
C ARG A 62 2.25 -13.43 -8.48
N THR A 63 1.41 -12.42 -8.26
CA THR A 63 1.56 -11.15 -8.97
C THR A 63 2.78 -10.41 -8.46
N VAL A 64 3.52 -9.83 -9.40
CA VAL A 64 4.71 -9.05 -9.08
C VAL A 64 4.32 -7.60 -8.92
N MET A 65 4.79 -6.97 -7.86
CA MET A 65 4.73 -5.53 -7.71
C MET A 65 6.05 -4.95 -8.19
N PRO A 66 6.04 -4.11 -9.23
CA PRO A 66 7.28 -3.55 -9.76
C PRO A 66 7.98 -2.63 -8.76
N ARG A 67 9.27 -2.49 -8.95
CA ARG A 67 10.04 -1.51 -8.19
C ARG A 67 9.64 -0.10 -8.60
N HIS A 68 9.78 0.81 -7.65
CA HIS A 68 9.56 2.24 -7.91
C HIS A 68 10.74 3.03 -7.37
N PRO A 69 11.92 2.87 -7.98
CA PRO A 69 13.14 3.50 -7.43
C PRO A 69 13.12 5.03 -7.53
N GLN A 70 12.25 5.59 -8.38
CA GLN A 70 12.12 7.03 -8.49
C GLN A 70 11.41 7.64 -7.28
N VAL A 71 10.73 6.83 -6.49
CA VAL A 71 10.10 7.28 -5.24
C VAL A 71 11.17 7.27 -4.17
N THR A 72 11.37 8.40 -3.48
CA THR A 72 12.37 8.47 -2.42
C THR A 72 11.89 7.72 -1.18
N GLU A 73 12.82 7.47 -0.26
CA GLU A 73 12.45 6.82 1.00
C GLU A 73 11.42 7.64 1.76
N VAL A 74 11.58 8.96 1.80
CA VAL A 74 10.63 9.81 2.50
C VAL A 74 9.27 9.74 1.83
N GLN A 75 9.25 9.85 0.51
CA GLN A 75 8.00 9.78 -0.23
C GLN A 75 7.31 8.44 -0.02
N ALA A 76 8.07 7.35 -0.09
CA ALA A 76 7.50 6.02 0.10
C ALA A 76 6.92 5.86 1.50
N HIS A 77 7.59 6.43 2.51
CA HIS A 77 7.10 6.37 3.88
C HIS A 77 5.77 7.14 4.02
N VAL A 78 5.71 8.31 3.41
CA VAL A 78 4.48 9.13 3.44
C VAL A 78 3.34 8.39 2.74
N MET A 79 3.62 7.75 1.62
CA MET A 79 2.63 6.97 0.90
C MET A 79 2.14 5.79 1.76
N ALA A 80 3.07 5.11 2.42
CA ALA A 80 2.72 4.00 3.29
C ALA A 80 1.84 4.44 4.45
N LEU A 81 2.15 5.58 5.04
CA LEU A 81 1.33 6.11 6.13
C LEU A 81 -0.09 6.41 5.66
N TRP A 82 -0.23 6.94 4.45
CA TRP A 82 -1.56 7.18 3.91
C TRP A 82 -2.34 5.87 3.77
N VAL A 83 -1.73 4.85 3.18
CA VAL A 83 -2.40 3.56 3.02
C VAL A 83 -2.84 3.02 4.38
N LEU A 84 -1.95 3.08 5.36
CA LEU A 84 -2.25 2.55 6.69
C LEU A 84 -3.31 3.37 7.43
N SER A 85 -3.56 4.60 7.00
CA SER A 85 -4.57 5.45 7.61
C SER A 85 -5.98 5.16 7.12
N LEU A 86 -6.13 4.35 6.08
CA LEU A 86 -7.44 4.08 5.50
C LEU A 86 -8.28 3.25 6.45
N PRO A 87 -9.57 3.58 6.60
CA PRO A 87 -10.43 2.76 7.44
C PRO A 87 -10.60 1.39 6.82
N ILE A 88 -10.58 0.37 7.67
CA ILE A 88 -10.81 -0.98 7.19
C ILE A 88 -12.29 -1.29 7.26
N ALA A 89 -12.69 -2.25 6.44
CA ALA A 89 -14.09 -2.64 6.39
C ALA A 89 -14.51 -3.19 7.75
N LYS A 90 -15.76 -2.98 8.06
CA LYS A 90 -16.31 -3.52 9.28
C LYS A 90 -16.21 -5.04 9.22
N GLY A 91 -15.81 -5.62 10.32
CA GLY A 91 -15.54 -7.03 10.35
C GLY A 91 -14.14 -7.38 9.94
N GLY A 92 -13.44 -6.49 9.59
CA GLY A 92 -12.19 -6.06 9.22
C GLY A 92 -11.03 -6.91 9.06
N LYS A 93 -11.17 -8.16 8.88
CA LYS A 93 -10.00 -8.93 8.55
C LYS A 93 -9.62 -8.73 7.11
N ALA A 94 -8.35 -8.71 6.84
CA ALA A 94 -7.89 -8.67 5.48
C ALA A 94 -8.38 -9.90 4.75
N ALA A 95 -8.72 -9.72 3.50
CA ALA A 95 -9.02 -10.86 2.66
C ALA A 95 -7.77 -11.74 2.56
N ALA A 96 -7.99 -13.03 2.40
CA ALA A 96 -6.87 -13.92 2.22
C ALA A 96 -6.06 -13.50 1.00
N PRO A 97 -4.75 -13.65 1.03
CA PRO A 97 -3.94 -13.42 -0.16
C PRO A 97 -4.36 -14.32 -1.29
N GLN A 98 -4.34 -13.80 -2.47
CA GLN A 98 -4.79 -14.55 -3.64
C GLN A 98 -3.69 -15.41 -4.22
#